data_3c6cd1ceb14db6f7863797dad98bf5fe
#
_entry.id   3c6cd1ceb14db6f7863797dad98bf5fe
#
_cell.length_a   1.000
_cell.length_b   1.000
_cell.length_c   1.000
_cell.angle_alpha   90.00
_cell.angle_beta   90.00
_cell.angle_gamma   90.00
#
_symmetry.space_group_name_H-M   'P 1'
#
loop_
_entity.id
_entity.type
_entity.pdbx_description
1 polymer ?
#
loop_
_entity_poly.entity_id
_entity_poly.type
_entity_poly.pdbx_seq_one_letter_code
_entity_poly.pdbx_strand_id
1 'polypeptide(L)'
;DRAGSQEILMPVLQPAELWKESGRWDVMGPLMMKLQDRNKRDFVLGPTHEEVVTDLIRNDISSYKALPLSLYQIQTKFRDEIRPRFGLMRGREFVMKDAYSFHATAESLDEEFLNMRDTYSRIFSRCGLKFRPVEADSGAIGGSGSQEFHVLADSGEDEIIYCDSCSYAANVETAVSRVEASPVEELKNAELIDTPNVSK
;
A
#
# COMPACT_ATOMS: atom_id res chain seq x y z
N ASP A 1 3.60 17.36 -10.54
CA ASP A 1 4.39 18.57 -10.85
C ASP A 1 4.60 19.49 -9.61
N ARG A 2 3.54 19.96 -8.92
CA ARG A 2 3.68 20.89 -7.79
C ARG A 2 4.40 20.29 -6.58
N ALA A 3 4.40 18.97 -6.44
CA ALA A 3 5.12 18.25 -5.40
C ALA A 3 6.60 17.99 -5.74
N GLY A 4 7.07 18.45 -6.91
CA GLY A 4 8.44 18.25 -7.36
C GLY A 4 8.70 16.97 -8.16
N SER A 5 7.68 16.13 -8.35
CA SER A 5 7.83 14.87 -9.10
C SER A 5 7.82 15.11 -10.61
N GLN A 6 8.62 14.36 -11.36
CA GLN A 6 8.68 14.36 -12.82
C GLN A 6 7.76 13.29 -13.39
N GLU A 7 7.06 13.62 -14.48
CA GLU A 7 6.19 12.67 -15.16
C GLU A 7 7.00 11.76 -16.08
N ILE A 8 6.72 10.46 -16.00
CA ILE A 8 7.24 9.42 -16.88
C ILE A 8 6.09 8.60 -17.46
N LEU A 9 6.37 7.77 -18.44
CA LEU A 9 5.43 6.77 -18.95
C LEU A 9 6.19 5.47 -19.23
N MET A 10 6.00 4.48 -18.38
CA MET A 10 6.69 3.19 -18.47
C MET A 10 5.84 2.15 -19.19
N PRO A 11 6.48 1.12 -19.82
CA PRO A 11 5.76 0.06 -20.49
C PRO A 11 4.83 -0.72 -19.55
N VAL A 12 3.62 -1.05 -20.03
CA VAL A 12 2.70 -1.94 -19.33
C VAL A 12 3.13 -3.39 -19.46
N LEU A 13 3.64 -3.78 -20.64
CA LEU A 13 4.22 -5.10 -20.85
C LEU A 13 5.64 -5.14 -20.29
N GLN A 14 5.85 -5.97 -19.29
CA GLN A 14 7.09 -6.01 -18.51
C GLN A 14 7.76 -7.39 -18.64
N PRO A 15 9.10 -7.45 -18.75
CA PRO A 15 9.83 -8.71 -18.80
C PRO A 15 9.79 -9.43 -17.43
N ALA A 16 9.64 -10.75 -17.47
CA ALA A 16 9.58 -11.56 -16.26
C ALA A 16 10.87 -11.54 -15.44
N GLU A 17 11.99 -11.25 -16.10
CA GLU A 17 13.33 -11.24 -15.49
C GLU A 17 13.41 -10.27 -14.32
N LEU A 18 12.86 -9.06 -14.45
CA LEU A 18 12.84 -8.05 -13.38
C LEU A 18 12.06 -8.52 -12.15
N TRP A 19 10.94 -9.19 -12.39
CA TRP A 19 10.09 -9.75 -11.35
C TRP A 19 10.71 -10.97 -10.65
N LYS A 20 11.48 -11.77 -11.39
CA LYS A 20 12.26 -12.89 -10.85
C LYS A 20 13.44 -12.37 -10.02
N GLU A 21 14.09 -11.29 -10.48
CA GLU A 21 15.20 -10.64 -9.76
C GLU A 21 14.73 -10.07 -8.41
N SER A 22 13.58 -9.42 -8.35
CA SER A 22 13.01 -8.89 -7.10
C SER A 22 12.43 -9.97 -6.17
N GLY A 23 12.28 -11.22 -6.66
CA GLY A 23 11.61 -12.31 -5.95
C GLY A 23 10.08 -12.20 -5.92
N ARG A 24 9.50 -11.16 -6.52
CA ARG A 24 8.04 -10.93 -6.48
C ARG A 24 7.27 -11.74 -7.52
N TRP A 25 7.94 -12.39 -8.45
CA TRP A 25 7.30 -13.27 -9.45
C TRP A 25 6.42 -14.36 -8.84
N ASP A 26 6.87 -14.95 -7.75
CA ASP A 26 6.15 -16.01 -7.05
C ASP A 26 5.19 -15.46 -5.99
N VAL A 27 5.60 -14.42 -5.27
CA VAL A 27 4.80 -13.77 -4.21
C VAL A 27 3.51 -13.18 -4.79
N MET A 28 3.61 -12.46 -5.91
CA MET A 28 2.45 -11.87 -6.60
C MET A 28 1.84 -12.79 -7.66
N GLY A 29 2.35 -14.02 -7.77
CA GLY A 29 2.03 -14.96 -8.85
C GLY A 29 0.56 -15.10 -9.21
N PRO A 30 -0.37 -15.29 -8.25
CA PRO A 30 -1.79 -15.41 -8.53
C PRO A 30 -2.45 -14.11 -9.03
N LEU A 31 -1.87 -12.96 -8.69
CA LEU A 31 -2.39 -11.65 -9.08
C LEU A 31 -1.89 -11.19 -10.44
N MET A 32 -0.87 -11.83 -10.98
CA MET A 32 -0.20 -11.41 -12.21
C MET A 32 -0.81 -12.04 -13.45
N MET A 33 -1.15 -11.24 -14.45
CA MET A 33 -1.53 -11.71 -15.79
C MET A 33 -0.26 -12.01 -16.60
N LYS A 34 0.17 -13.27 -16.58
CA LYS A 34 1.39 -13.76 -17.25
C LYS A 34 1.10 -14.18 -18.68
N LEU A 35 2.05 -13.91 -19.58
CA LEU A 35 1.96 -14.28 -21.00
C LEU A 35 3.34 -14.62 -21.56
N GLN A 36 3.36 -15.21 -22.75
CA GLN A 36 4.59 -15.51 -23.46
C GLN A 36 4.57 -14.87 -24.83
N ASP A 37 5.73 -14.42 -25.29
CA ASP A 37 5.92 -14.00 -26.68
C ASP A 37 6.08 -15.22 -27.62
N ARG A 38 6.21 -14.93 -28.93
CA ARG A 38 6.41 -15.99 -29.96
C ARG A 38 7.68 -16.81 -29.74
N ASN A 39 8.65 -16.31 -29.02
CA ASN A 39 9.91 -16.96 -28.69
C ASN A 39 9.89 -17.69 -27.34
N LYS A 40 8.70 -17.83 -26.72
CA LYS A 40 8.48 -18.45 -25.41
C LYS A 40 9.18 -17.73 -24.24
N ARG A 41 9.45 -16.43 -24.38
CA ARG A 41 9.91 -15.61 -23.26
C ARG A 41 8.72 -15.17 -22.43
N ASP A 42 8.88 -15.24 -21.11
CA ASP A 42 7.83 -14.86 -20.17
C ASP A 42 7.75 -13.34 -20.03
N PHE A 43 6.53 -12.83 -19.97
CA PHE A 43 6.19 -11.44 -19.71
C PHE A 43 5.03 -11.37 -18.73
N VAL A 44 4.77 -10.18 -18.21
CA VAL A 44 3.61 -9.88 -17.39
C VAL A 44 3.00 -8.54 -17.82
N LEU A 45 1.68 -8.44 -17.77
CA LEU A 45 1.01 -7.14 -17.76
C LEU A 45 1.15 -6.54 -16.36
N GLY A 46 1.80 -5.38 -16.25
CA GLY A 46 2.25 -4.82 -14.98
C GLY A 46 1.13 -4.60 -13.96
N PRO A 47 1.13 -5.30 -12.83
CA PRO A 47 0.24 -5.00 -11.70
C PRO A 47 0.67 -3.75 -10.94
N THR A 48 1.92 -3.38 -11.08
CA THR A 48 2.62 -2.21 -10.55
C THR A 48 3.91 -1.99 -11.36
N HIS A 49 4.72 -0.96 -11.06
CA HIS A 49 5.91 -0.63 -11.87
C HIS A 49 7.19 -0.42 -11.07
N GLU A 50 7.28 -0.87 -9.81
CA GLU A 50 8.50 -0.73 -9.01
C GLU A 50 9.72 -1.32 -9.72
N GLU A 51 9.59 -2.53 -10.26
CA GLU A 51 10.68 -3.23 -10.93
C GLU A 51 11.21 -2.44 -12.14
N VAL A 52 10.30 -1.98 -13.00
CA VAL A 52 10.66 -1.30 -14.25
C VAL A 52 11.23 0.09 -13.98
N VAL A 53 10.66 0.82 -13.02
CA VAL A 53 11.17 2.15 -12.65
C VAL A 53 12.52 2.04 -11.94
N THR A 54 12.69 1.04 -11.08
CA THR A 54 13.98 0.78 -10.42
C THR A 54 15.05 0.41 -11.45
N ASP A 55 14.71 -0.41 -12.45
CA ASP A 55 15.63 -0.75 -13.53
C ASP A 55 16.04 0.47 -14.37
N LEU A 56 15.10 1.36 -14.68
CA LEU A 56 15.39 2.63 -15.34
C LEU A 56 16.41 3.44 -14.53
N ILE A 57 16.13 3.66 -13.24
CA ILE A 57 16.98 4.48 -12.36
C ILE A 57 18.35 3.85 -12.16
N ARG A 58 18.43 2.53 -11.98
CA ARG A 58 19.69 1.79 -11.85
C ARG A 58 20.62 1.98 -13.05
N ASN A 59 20.07 2.13 -14.24
CA ASN A 59 20.84 2.30 -15.47
C ASN A 59 21.18 3.77 -15.77
N ASP A 60 20.33 4.72 -15.36
CA ASP A 60 20.49 6.14 -15.69
C ASP A 60 21.23 6.92 -14.59
N ILE A 61 21.09 6.54 -13.32
CA ILE A 61 21.70 7.25 -12.19
C ILE A 61 22.99 6.57 -11.75
N SER A 62 24.11 7.21 -12.05
CA SER A 62 25.44 6.72 -11.69
C SER A 62 26.03 7.34 -10.41
N SER A 63 25.34 8.31 -9.80
CA SER A 63 25.83 9.01 -8.61
C SER A 63 24.69 9.36 -7.65
N TYR A 64 24.93 9.16 -6.34
CA TYR A 64 24.02 9.59 -5.28
C TYR A 64 23.73 11.10 -5.25
N LYS A 65 24.61 11.91 -5.90
CA LYS A 65 24.42 13.35 -6.03
C LYS A 65 23.22 13.74 -6.91
N ALA A 66 22.69 12.80 -7.70
CA ALA A 66 21.47 13.00 -8.48
C ALA A 66 20.20 12.74 -7.66
N LEU A 67 20.33 12.32 -6.42
CA LEU A 67 19.22 12.10 -5.49
C LEU A 67 19.01 13.33 -4.59
N PRO A 68 17.80 13.57 -4.07
CA PRO A 68 16.60 12.77 -4.27
C PRO A 68 16.00 12.92 -5.67
N LEU A 69 15.31 11.89 -6.12
CA LEU A 69 14.56 11.89 -7.37
C LEU A 69 13.15 11.37 -7.11
N SER A 70 12.14 12.09 -7.58
CA SER A 70 10.74 11.68 -7.49
C SER A 70 10.11 11.63 -8.87
N LEU A 71 9.53 10.49 -9.21
CA LEU A 71 8.91 10.20 -10.50
C LEU A 71 7.46 9.81 -10.30
N TYR A 72 6.59 10.11 -11.27
CA TYR A 72 5.22 9.62 -11.25
C TYR A 72 4.73 9.32 -12.66
N GLN A 73 3.70 8.50 -12.74
CA GLN A 73 2.97 8.25 -13.97
C GLN A 73 1.48 8.10 -13.73
N ILE A 74 0.70 8.25 -14.78
CA ILE A 74 -0.70 7.84 -14.85
C ILE A 74 -0.77 6.76 -15.92
N GLN A 75 -0.90 5.51 -15.49
CA GLN A 75 -0.72 4.35 -16.38
C GLN A 75 -1.69 3.23 -16.03
N THR A 76 -2.08 2.47 -17.04
CA THR A 76 -2.88 1.26 -16.89
C THR A 76 -2.12 0.19 -16.11
N LYS A 77 -2.84 -0.49 -15.23
CA LYS A 77 -2.38 -1.65 -14.47
C LYS A 77 -3.32 -2.84 -14.72
N PHE A 78 -2.76 -4.02 -14.54
CA PHE A 78 -3.50 -5.27 -14.68
C PHE A 78 -3.32 -6.15 -13.45
N ARG A 79 -4.43 -6.56 -12.85
CA ARG A 79 -4.43 -7.52 -11.74
C ARG A 79 -5.49 -8.59 -12.00
N ASP A 80 -5.10 -9.87 -11.90
CA ASP A 80 -6.03 -10.98 -12.10
C ASP A 80 -6.89 -11.19 -10.85
N GLU A 81 -7.74 -10.20 -10.59
CA GLU A 81 -8.66 -10.24 -9.45
C GLU A 81 -9.63 -11.43 -9.56
N ILE A 82 -9.67 -12.25 -8.52
CA ILE A 82 -10.54 -13.43 -8.47
C ILE A 82 -12.02 -13.01 -8.54
N ARG A 83 -12.37 -11.92 -7.86
CA ARG A 83 -13.74 -11.40 -7.76
C ARG A 83 -13.79 -9.91 -8.03
N PRO A 84 -13.80 -9.48 -9.31
CA PRO A 84 -14.07 -8.08 -9.64
C PRO A 84 -15.42 -7.67 -9.05
N ARG A 85 -15.49 -6.49 -8.45
CA ARG A 85 -16.68 -5.99 -7.77
C ARG A 85 -16.68 -4.47 -7.67
N PHE A 86 -17.79 -3.88 -7.27
CA PHE A 86 -17.97 -2.42 -7.11
C PHE A 86 -17.70 -1.62 -8.38
N GLY A 87 -18.11 -2.15 -9.54
CA GLY A 87 -17.95 -1.49 -10.82
C GLY A 87 -16.48 -1.26 -11.18
N LEU A 88 -16.07 0.00 -11.29
CA LEU A 88 -14.69 0.36 -11.64
C LEU A 88 -13.71 0.33 -10.46
N MET A 89 -14.16 0.16 -9.23
CA MET A 89 -13.29 0.26 -8.05
C MET A 89 -12.36 -0.95 -7.90
N ARG A 90 -12.82 -2.14 -8.29
CA ARG A 90 -12.01 -3.36 -8.25
C ARG A 90 -12.15 -4.16 -9.55
N GLY A 91 -11.50 -3.66 -10.59
CA GLY A 91 -11.42 -4.28 -11.91
C GLY A 91 -10.10 -5.01 -12.14
N ARG A 92 -10.03 -5.77 -13.24
CA ARG A 92 -8.79 -6.43 -13.69
C ARG A 92 -7.87 -5.52 -14.49
N GLU A 93 -8.44 -4.50 -15.10
CA GLU A 93 -7.72 -3.43 -15.80
C GLU A 93 -8.18 -2.09 -15.23
N PHE A 94 -7.25 -1.24 -14.82
CA PHE A 94 -7.57 0.05 -14.24
C PHE A 94 -6.43 1.05 -14.42
N VAL A 95 -6.73 2.32 -14.32
CA VAL A 95 -5.72 3.39 -14.36
C VAL A 95 -5.29 3.72 -12.93
N MET A 96 -3.99 3.79 -12.72
CA MET A 96 -3.38 4.18 -11.46
C MET A 96 -2.49 5.40 -11.67
N LYS A 97 -2.54 6.36 -10.76
CA LYS A 97 -1.45 7.30 -10.54
C LYS A 97 -0.50 6.66 -9.54
N ASP A 98 0.67 6.30 -9.96
CA ASP A 98 1.72 5.76 -9.13
C ASP A 98 2.95 6.69 -9.13
N ALA A 99 3.63 6.77 -8.00
CA ALA A 99 4.83 7.58 -7.83
C ALA A 99 5.92 6.78 -7.12
N TYR A 100 7.16 7.08 -7.46
CA TYR A 100 8.35 6.38 -7.00
C TYR A 100 9.40 7.41 -6.65
N SER A 101 9.96 7.33 -5.46
CA SER A 101 11.02 8.23 -5.04
C SER A 101 12.26 7.47 -4.60
N PHE A 102 13.40 8.08 -4.84
CA PHE A 102 14.72 7.50 -4.60
C PHE A 102 15.54 8.48 -3.78
N HIS A 103 16.11 8.01 -2.68
CA HIS A 103 16.77 8.83 -1.68
C HIS A 103 18.11 8.25 -1.26
N ALA A 104 19.03 9.12 -0.83
CA ALA A 104 20.32 8.71 -0.29
C ALA A 104 20.27 8.48 1.23
N THR A 105 19.25 9.03 1.92
CA THR A 105 19.09 8.92 3.39
C THR A 105 17.63 8.67 3.76
N ALA A 106 17.41 8.10 4.93
CA ALA A 106 16.06 7.85 5.47
C ALA A 106 15.32 9.16 5.74
N GLU A 107 16.00 10.17 6.24
CA GLU A 107 15.41 11.48 6.55
C GLU A 107 14.84 12.13 5.29
N SER A 108 15.57 12.06 4.17
CA SER A 108 15.09 12.57 2.88
C SER A 108 13.87 11.79 2.37
N LEU A 109 13.80 10.49 2.62
CA LEU A 109 12.64 9.65 2.31
C LEU A 109 11.43 10.07 3.15
N ASP A 110 11.63 10.29 4.46
CA ASP A 110 10.56 10.71 5.37
C ASP A 110 9.99 12.09 4.99
N GLU A 111 10.85 13.03 4.59
CA GLU A 111 10.41 14.33 4.07
C GLU A 111 9.52 14.19 2.84
N GLU A 112 9.90 13.35 1.88
CA GLU A 112 9.10 13.11 0.67
C GLU A 112 7.81 12.36 0.99
N PHE A 113 7.82 11.43 1.93
CA PHE A 113 6.61 10.75 2.39
C PHE A 113 5.58 11.76 2.93
N LEU A 114 6.01 12.71 3.75
CA LEU A 114 5.16 13.78 4.28
C LEU A 114 4.67 14.72 3.17
N ASN A 115 5.55 15.11 2.23
CA ASN A 115 5.19 15.91 1.05
C ASN A 115 4.10 15.21 0.20
N MET A 116 4.23 13.91 -0.01
CA MET A 116 3.23 13.15 -0.74
C MET A 116 1.92 12.99 0.03
N ARG A 117 1.97 12.79 1.35
CA ARG A 117 0.77 12.79 2.20
C ARG A 117 -0.02 14.10 2.08
N ASP A 118 0.67 15.23 2.15
CA ASP A 118 0.06 16.55 2.01
C ASP A 118 -0.48 16.78 0.58
N THR A 119 0.22 16.24 -0.40
CA THR A 119 -0.20 16.29 -1.81
C THR A 119 -1.50 15.50 -2.03
N TYR A 120 -1.60 14.28 -1.52
CA TYR A 120 -2.83 13.49 -1.59
C TYR A 120 -3.97 14.16 -0.82
N SER A 121 -3.69 14.71 0.36
CA SER A 121 -4.68 15.46 1.13
C SER A 121 -5.27 16.61 0.32
N ARG A 122 -4.43 17.38 -0.40
CA ARG A 122 -4.91 18.43 -1.32
C ARG A 122 -5.74 17.90 -2.48
N ILE A 123 -5.33 16.76 -3.07
CA ILE A 123 -6.04 16.14 -4.19
C ILE A 123 -7.44 15.73 -3.74
N PHE A 124 -7.56 14.97 -2.66
CA PHE A 124 -8.84 14.48 -2.17
C PHE A 124 -9.75 15.58 -1.66
N SER A 125 -9.18 16.62 -1.01
CA SER A 125 -9.95 17.83 -0.64
C SER A 125 -10.52 18.54 -1.87
N ARG A 126 -9.73 18.69 -2.94
CA ARG A 126 -10.20 19.29 -4.21
C ARG A 126 -11.27 18.44 -4.91
N CYS A 127 -11.28 17.15 -4.68
CA CYS A 127 -12.36 16.26 -5.13
C CYS A 127 -13.61 16.34 -4.25
N GLY A 128 -13.61 17.13 -3.18
CA GLY A 128 -14.74 17.28 -2.26
C GLY A 128 -14.95 16.09 -1.34
N LEU A 129 -13.95 15.23 -1.18
CA LEU A 129 -14.04 14.02 -0.37
C LEU A 129 -13.79 14.33 1.11
N LYS A 130 -14.58 13.70 1.98
CA LYS A 130 -14.29 13.59 3.41
C LYS A 130 -13.45 12.35 3.64
N PHE A 131 -12.22 12.51 4.06
CA PHE A 131 -11.27 11.41 4.19
C PHE A 131 -10.44 11.54 5.47
N ARG A 132 -9.80 10.43 5.85
CA ARG A 132 -8.73 10.40 6.87
C ARG A 132 -7.53 9.62 6.33
N PRO A 133 -6.29 10.12 6.53
CA PRO A 133 -5.11 9.27 6.46
C PRO A 133 -5.16 8.26 7.61
N VAL A 134 -4.93 7.00 7.29
CA VAL A 134 -5.06 5.85 8.20
C VAL A 134 -3.75 5.07 8.15
N GLU A 135 -3.23 4.68 9.31
CA GLU A 135 -2.10 3.77 9.38
C GLU A 135 -2.53 2.39 8.91
N ALA A 136 -1.75 1.82 7.99
CA ALA A 136 -2.06 0.57 7.31
C ALA A 136 -0.87 -0.41 7.30
N ASP A 137 -1.15 -1.67 7.07
CA ASP A 137 -0.13 -2.67 6.78
C ASP A 137 0.42 -2.50 5.35
N SER A 138 1.72 -2.69 5.19
CA SER A 138 2.38 -2.61 3.88
C SER A 138 2.07 -3.79 2.96
N GLY A 139 1.52 -4.87 3.48
CA GLY A 139 1.13 -6.07 2.72
C GLY A 139 2.28 -6.70 1.93
N ALA A 140 1.94 -7.29 0.78
CA ALA A 140 2.90 -7.96 -0.11
C ALA A 140 3.91 -7.02 -0.80
N ILE A 141 3.67 -5.71 -0.76
CA ILE A 141 4.61 -4.70 -1.29
C ILE A 141 5.83 -4.59 -0.38
N GLY A 142 5.64 -4.78 0.93
CA GLY A 142 6.69 -4.70 1.94
C GLY A 142 6.98 -3.25 2.37
N GLY A 143 7.94 -3.08 3.28
CA GLY A 143 8.31 -1.79 3.86
C GLY A 143 7.87 -1.62 5.31
N SER A 144 8.30 -0.54 5.95
CA SER A 144 8.07 -0.25 7.37
C SER A 144 7.28 1.04 7.56
N GLY A 145 6.07 1.08 7.22
CA GLY A 145 5.20 2.25 7.37
C GLY A 145 4.39 2.50 6.11
N SER A 146 3.10 2.46 6.28
CA SER A 146 2.15 2.66 5.18
C SER A 146 1.01 3.53 5.68
N GLN A 147 0.48 4.35 4.79
CA GLN A 147 -0.74 5.11 5.04
C GLN A 147 -1.70 4.95 3.88
N GLU A 148 -2.96 4.82 4.20
CA GLU A 148 -4.06 4.81 3.25
C GLU A 148 -4.97 6.01 3.49
N PHE A 149 -5.59 6.52 2.42
CA PHE A 149 -6.57 7.59 2.52
C PHE A 149 -7.96 6.99 2.39
N HIS A 150 -8.64 6.82 3.53
CA HIS A 150 -10.00 6.29 3.57
C HIS A 150 -11.03 7.40 3.46
N VAL A 151 -11.93 7.27 2.49
CA VAL A 151 -13.12 8.11 2.39
C VAL A 151 -14.15 7.60 3.39
N LEU A 152 -14.61 8.49 4.26
CA LEU A 152 -15.59 8.12 5.28
C LEU A 152 -16.99 7.98 4.66
N ALA A 153 -17.59 6.82 4.79
CA ALA A 153 -18.92 6.49 4.30
C ALA A 153 -19.61 5.50 5.24
N ASP A 154 -20.94 5.50 5.24
CA ASP A 154 -21.74 4.54 6.03
C ASP A 154 -21.73 3.13 5.43
N SER A 155 -21.18 2.97 4.24
CA SER A 155 -21.02 1.70 3.53
C SER A 155 -19.65 1.65 2.89
N GLY A 156 -18.93 0.53 3.03
CA GLY A 156 -17.60 0.33 2.48
C GLY A 156 -17.15 -1.12 2.67
N GLU A 157 -15.94 -1.43 2.24
CA GLU A 157 -15.33 -2.75 2.43
C GLU A 157 -14.53 -2.85 3.72
N ASP A 158 -13.93 -1.74 4.14
CA ASP A 158 -12.97 -1.71 5.24
C ASP A 158 -13.50 -0.91 6.41
N GLU A 159 -13.21 -1.41 7.60
CA GLU A 159 -13.50 -0.71 8.85
C GLU A 159 -12.23 -0.02 9.36
N ILE A 160 -12.39 1.21 9.82
CA ILE A 160 -11.31 1.97 10.45
C ILE A 160 -11.64 2.33 11.88
N ILE A 161 -10.63 2.34 12.73
CA ILE A 161 -10.71 2.84 14.10
C ILE A 161 -10.09 4.23 14.13
N TYR A 162 -10.80 5.19 14.69
CA TYR A 162 -10.32 6.56 14.81
C TYR A 162 -10.65 7.20 16.14
N CYS A 163 -9.89 8.19 16.52
CA CYS A 163 -10.12 8.97 17.73
C CYS A 163 -10.94 10.22 17.41
N ASP A 164 -11.97 10.49 18.22
CA ASP A 164 -12.78 11.71 18.09
C ASP A 164 -12.05 12.97 18.59
N SER A 165 -11.02 12.79 19.41
CA SER A 165 -10.31 13.90 20.07
C SER A 165 -8.98 14.26 19.40
N CYS A 166 -8.46 13.44 18.51
CA CYS A 166 -7.19 13.69 17.79
C CYS A 166 -7.22 13.16 16.36
N SER A 167 -6.09 13.28 15.66
CA SER A 167 -5.95 12.84 14.25
C SER A 167 -5.67 11.34 14.08
N TYR A 168 -5.62 10.56 15.17
CA TYR A 168 -5.33 9.13 15.09
C TYR A 168 -6.42 8.39 14.32
N ALA A 169 -5.99 7.60 13.33
CA ALA A 169 -6.81 6.64 12.64
C ALA A 169 -5.94 5.49 12.13
N ALA A 170 -6.43 4.27 12.23
CA ALA A 170 -5.74 3.06 11.80
C ALA A 170 -6.74 2.01 11.29
N ASN A 171 -6.28 1.12 10.41
CA ASN A 171 -7.03 -0.08 10.07
C ASN A 171 -7.19 -0.96 11.31
N VAL A 172 -8.24 -1.76 11.36
CA VAL A 172 -8.52 -2.66 12.50
C VAL A 172 -7.31 -3.55 12.82
N GLU A 173 -6.56 -3.96 11.80
CA GLU A 173 -5.39 -4.84 11.92
C GLU A 173 -4.17 -4.16 12.56
N THR A 174 -4.03 -2.84 12.40
CA THR A 174 -2.88 -2.07 12.89
C THR A 174 -3.22 -1.18 14.09
N ALA A 175 -4.50 -1.10 14.45
CA ALA A 175 -4.96 -0.22 15.52
C ALA A 175 -4.39 -0.61 16.88
N VAL A 176 -3.82 0.38 17.58
CA VAL A 176 -3.29 0.23 18.94
C VAL A 176 -4.19 0.99 19.91
N SER A 177 -4.73 0.28 20.90
CA SER A 177 -5.43 0.90 22.03
C SER A 177 -4.48 1.07 23.23
N ARG A 178 -4.51 2.23 23.88
CA ARG A 178 -3.92 2.38 25.20
C ARG A 178 -4.92 1.89 26.24
N VAL A 179 -4.73 0.69 26.70
CA VAL A 179 -5.41 0.23 27.92
C VAL A 179 -4.57 0.72 29.08
N GLU A 180 -5.10 1.62 29.91
CA GLU A 180 -4.51 1.87 31.23
C GLU A 180 -4.54 0.53 31.97
N ALA A 181 -3.34 0.05 32.36
CA ALA A 181 -3.25 -1.16 33.17
C ALA A 181 -4.11 -0.93 34.42
N SER A 182 -5.22 -1.63 34.52
CA SER A 182 -5.94 -1.70 35.80
C SER A 182 -4.97 -2.20 36.85
N PRO A 183 -4.97 -1.62 38.06
CA PRO A 183 -4.13 -2.15 39.13
C PRO A 183 -4.43 -3.66 39.22
N VAL A 184 -3.38 -4.46 39.19
CA VAL A 184 -3.50 -5.92 39.32
C VAL A 184 -4.14 -6.18 40.66
N GLU A 185 -5.46 -6.42 40.68
CA GLU A 185 -6.08 -7.03 41.87
C GLU A 185 -5.40 -8.38 42.05
N GLU A 186 -4.84 -8.63 43.21
CA GLU A 186 -4.32 -9.95 43.56
C GLU A 186 -5.41 -10.97 43.27
N LEU A 187 -5.13 -11.87 42.32
CA LEU A 187 -6.02 -12.97 41.99
C LEU A 187 -6.25 -13.75 43.27
N LYS A 188 -7.45 -13.61 43.85
CA LYS A 188 -7.89 -14.49 44.92
C LYS A 188 -7.88 -15.92 44.39
N ASN A 189 -7.36 -16.85 45.18
CA ASN A 189 -7.36 -18.25 44.81
C ASN A 189 -8.69 -18.69 44.22
N ALA A 190 -8.63 -19.30 43.04
CA ALA A 190 -9.82 -19.81 42.37
C ALA A 190 -10.52 -20.82 43.29
N GLU A 191 -11.73 -20.50 43.76
CA GLU A 191 -12.60 -21.48 44.37
C GLU A 191 -13.20 -22.36 43.29
N LEU A 192 -13.05 -23.67 43.45
CA LEU A 192 -13.72 -24.64 42.57
C LEU A 192 -15.22 -24.51 42.78
N ILE A 193 -15.91 -23.91 41.84
CA ILE A 193 -17.38 -23.91 41.83
C ILE A 193 -17.83 -25.21 41.15
N ASP A 194 -18.34 -26.13 41.96
CA ASP A 194 -19.00 -27.34 41.46
C ASP A 194 -20.27 -26.92 40.72
N THR A 195 -20.29 -27.01 39.39
CA THR A 195 -21.49 -26.73 38.59
C THR A 195 -22.17 -28.05 38.23
N PRO A 196 -23.16 -28.53 39.03
CA PRO A 196 -23.95 -29.67 38.69
C PRO A 196 -24.84 -29.30 37.50
N ASN A 197 -24.75 -30.08 36.41
CA ASN A 197 -25.59 -30.06 35.22
C ASN A 197 -25.25 -29.01 34.14
N VAL A 198 -24.10 -29.16 33.49
CA VAL A 198 -23.96 -28.77 32.08
C VAL A 198 -24.13 -30.06 31.25
N SER A 199 -25.33 -30.30 30.75
CA SER A 199 -25.55 -31.30 29.69
C SER A 199 -24.86 -30.84 28.41
N LYS A 200 -24.14 -31.79 27.77
CA LYS A 200 -23.44 -31.63 26.50
C LYS A 200 -24.37 -31.23 25.37
#